data_673a199aab3ab2d02b9f17db016e9841
#
_entry.id   673a199aab3ab2d02b9f17db016e9841
#
_cell.length_a   1.000
_cell.length_b   1.000
_cell.length_c   1.000
_cell.angle_alpha   90.00
_cell.angle_beta   90.00
_cell.angle_gamma   90.00
#
_symmetry.space_group_name_H-M   'P 1'
#
loop_
_entity.id
_entity.type
_entity.pdbx_description
1 polymer ?
#
loop_
_entity_poly.entity_id
_entity_poly.type
_entity_poly.pdbx_seq_one_letter_code
_entity_poly.pdbx_strand_id
1 'polypeptide(L)'
;MIKILLVAILLLLLFGGGAKAVVKGGAKSLDLADRLLGPGGGARRLLTGQPYGDGPRRQLDIWAPADAREGDRLPVLVFFHGGGWHSGARGNFGFAGRALAGQGFIVAIPDYRLAPKAHWPDFLEDSAAAVAWVQRHAASFGGDPGRIALIGHSAGAYNAVMLALDPQWMRGAGSDASAIRGVAGLAGP
;
A
#
# COMPACT_ATOMS: atom_id res chain seq x y z
N MET A 1 19.42 -6.46 8.29
CA MET A 1 18.72 -7.61 8.87
C MET A 1 17.92 -7.24 10.15
N ILE A 2 18.53 -6.68 11.18
CA ILE A 2 17.83 -6.34 12.46
C ILE A 2 16.63 -5.41 12.27
N LYS A 3 16.72 -4.39 11.41
CA LYS A 3 15.61 -3.43 11.15
C LYS A 3 14.40 -4.06 10.46
N ILE A 4 14.62 -5.01 9.55
CA ILE A 4 13.53 -5.76 8.89
C ILE A 4 12.84 -6.67 9.91
N LEU A 5 13.60 -7.29 10.79
CA LEU A 5 13.07 -8.12 11.87
C LEU A 5 12.25 -7.29 12.86
N LEU A 6 12.69 -6.07 13.21
CA LEU A 6 11.95 -5.16 14.09
C LEU A 6 10.65 -4.67 13.47
N VAL A 7 10.64 -4.38 12.17
CA VAL A 7 9.40 -4.01 11.45
C VAL A 7 8.45 -5.21 11.38
N ALA A 8 8.97 -6.41 11.10
CA ALA A 8 8.17 -7.63 11.12
C ALA A 8 7.63 -7.97 12.52
N ILE A 9 8.43 -7.80 13.57
CA ILE A 9 8.03 -7.98 14.98
C ILE A 9 7.01 -6.91 15.39
N LEU A 10 7.20 -5.66 14.98
CA LEU A 10 6.25 -4.58 15.24
C LEU A 10 4.92 -4.87 14.55
N LEU A 11 4.93 -5.32 13.30
CA LEU A 11 3.75 -5.76 12.58
C LEU A 11 3.09 -6.99 13.25
N LEU A 12 3.87 -7.96 13.73
CA LEU A 12 3.38 -9.13 14.46
C LEU A 12 2.79 -8.78 15.84
N LEU A 13 3.42 -7.90 16.61
CA LEU A 13 2.90 -7.43 17.90
C LEU A 13 1.63 -6.61 17.76
N LEU A 14 1.47 -5.91 16.63
CA LEU A 14 0.31 -5.10 16.32
C LEU A 14 -0.90 -5.92 15.85
N PHE A 15 -0.66 -7.10 15.29
CA PHE A 15 -1.71 -7.96 14.72
C PHE A 15 -1.89 -9.29 15.46
N GLY A 16 -1.04 -9.61 16.44
CA GLY A 16 -0.99 -10.92 17.10
C GLY A 16 -1.66 -11.06 18.48
N GLY A 17 -2.19 -10.01 19.06
CA GLY A 17 -2.70 -10.12 20.42
C GLY A 17 -3.94 -9.28 20.75
N GLY A 18 -5.07 -9.89 21.07
CA GLY A 18 -6.20 -9.26 21.75
C GLY A 18 -7.17 -8.46 20.83
N ALA A 19 -7.79 -9.14 19.92
CA ALA A 19 -8.27 -8.68 18.63
C ALA A 19 -9.45 -7.71 18.54
N LYS A 20 -10.24 -7.40 19.54
CA LYS A 20 -11.51 -6.66 19.29
C LYS A 20 -11.51 -5.17 19.64
N ALA A 21 -10.65 -4.71 20.53
CA ALA A 21 -10.60 -3.30 20.94
C ALA A 21 -9.55 -2.47 20.16
N VAL A 22 -8.49 -3.10 19.69
CA VAL A 22 -7.38 -2.46 18.96
C VAL A 22 -7.73 -2.14 17.51
N VAL A 23 -8.67 -2.87 16.90
CA VAL A 23 -8.98 -2.76 15.47
C VAL A 23 -9.66 -1.43 15.09
N LYS A 24 -10.46 -0.82 15.96
CA LYS A 24 -11.12 0.47 15.63
C LYS A 24 -10.21 1.70 15.73
N GLY A 25 -9.13 1.63 16.49
CA GLY A 25 -8.17 2.74 16.67
C GLY A 25 -6.75 2.43 16.22
N GLY A 26 -6.41 1.14 16.07
CA GLY A 26 -5.04 0.65 15.98
C GLY A 26 -4.17 1.31 14.92
N ALA A 27 -4.62 1.34 13.66
CA ALA A 27 -3.83 1.93 12.59
C ALA A 27 -3.65 3.46 12.74
N LYS A 28 -4.69 4.17 13.24
CA LYS A 28 -4.59 5.62 13.51
C LYS A 28 -3.66 5.91 14.68
N SER A 29 -3.73 5.11 15.74
CA SER A 29 -2.86 5.26 16.90
C SER A 29 -1.41 4.97 16.56
N LEU A 30 -1.18 4.02 15.67
CA LEU A 30 0.16 3.71 15.16
C LEU A 30 0.73 4.82 14.29
N ASP A 31 -0.08 5.37 13.37
CA ASP A 31 0.35 6.49 12.54
C ASP A 31 0.68 7.72 13.40
N LEU A 32 -0.11 7.97 14.44
CA LEU A 32 0.18 9.05 15.40
C LEU A 32 1.47 8.79 16.20
N ALA A 33 1.62 7.57 16.74
CA ALA A 33 2.82 7.21 17.48
C ALA A 33 4.08 7.28 16.61
N ASP A 34 4.01 6.81 15.37
CA ASP A 34 5.12 6.88 14.43
C ASP A 34 5.47 8.32 14.03
N ARG A 35 4.48 9.22 13.91
CA ARG A 35 4.74 10.66 13.68
C ARG A 35 5.43 11.34 14.84
N LEU A 36 5.13 10.90 16.07
CA LEU A 36 5.68 11.52 17.29
C LEU A 36 7.02 10.91 17.71
N LEU A 37 7.18 9.60 17.52
CA LEU A 37 8.28 8.81 18.09
C LEU A 37 9.13 8.11 17.02
N GLY A 38 8.67 8.09 15.79
CA GLY A 38 9.37 7.42 14.69
C GLY A 38 10.69 8.12 14.33
N PRO A 39 11.66 7.36 13.80
CA PRO A 39 12.91 7.95 13.34
C PRO A 39 12.62 8.94 12.19
N GLY A 40 12.62 10.20 12.48
CA GLY A 40 12.45 11.25 11.49
C GLY A 40 13.55 11.19 10.41
N GLY A 41 13.20 11.45 9.15
CA GLY A 41 14.17 11.84 8.13
C GLY A 41 14.51 10.82 7.05
N GLY A 42 14.12 9.54 7.18
CA GLY A 42 14.42 8.52 6.14
C GLY A 42 13.44 8.47 4.97
N ALA A 43 12.28 9.11 5.07
CA ALA A 43 11.24 9.08 4.07
C ALA A 43 10.46 10.40 4.00
N ARG A 44 9.90 10.68 2.82
CA ARG A 44 9.00 11.81 2.59
C ARG A 44 7.77 11.38 1.82
N ARG A 45 6.65 12.06 2.05
CA ARG A 45 5.44 11.88 1.25
C ARG A 45 5.51 12.84 0.06
N LEU A 46 5.47 12.28 -1.15
CA LEU A 46 5.53 13.02 -2.39
C LEU A 46 4.15 13.51 -2.83
N LEU A 47 3.14 12.62 -2.73
CA LEU A 47 1.77 12.92 -3.13
C LEU A 47 0.81 12.54 -2.01
N THR A 48 -0.25 13.31 -1.87
CA THR A 48 -1.35 13.07 -0.93
C THR A 48 -2.66 13.16 -1.69
N GLY A 49 -3.46 12.09 -1.63
CA GLY A 49 -4.79 12.08 -2.25
C GLY A 49 -4.77 12.22 -3.76
N GLN A 50 -3.72 11.72 -4.42
CA GLN A 50 -3.63 11.74 -5.88
C GLN A 50 -4.71 10.85 -6.49
N PRO A 51 -5.61 11.37 -7.34
CA PRO A 51 -6.59 10.54 -8.02
C PRO A 51 -5.93 9.54 -8.98
N TYR A 52 -6.40 8.30 -8.96
CA TYR A 52 -6.10 7.27 -9.95
C TYR A 52 -7.33 6.84 -10.76
N GLY A 53 -8.48 7.41 -10.44
CA GLY A 53 -9.76 7.22 -11.10
C GLY A 53 -10.82 8.13 -10.48
N ASP A 54 -12.06 8.07 -10.98
CA ASP A 54 -13.14 8.91 -10.52
C ASP A 54 -13.69 8.51 -9.16
N GLY A 55 -14.00 9.51 -8.33
CA GLY A 55 -14.63 9.35 -7.03
C GLY A 55 -13.67 9.43 -5.84
N PRO A 56 -14.23 9.68 -4.64
CA PRO A 56 -13.46 10.07 -3.47
C PRO A 56 -12.61 8.93 -2.87
N ARG A 57 -12.90 7.68 -3.24
CA ARG A 57 -12.16 6.51 -2.77
C ARG A 57 -11.14 5.97 -3.79
N ARG A 58 -11.00 6.62 -4.95
CA ARG A 58 -10.00 6.29 -5.97
C ARG A 58 -8.82 7.26 -5.93
N GLN A 59 -8.17 7.32 -4.77
CA GLN A 59 -7.04 8.18 -4.50
C GLN A 59 -5.92 7.38 -3.84
N LEU A 60 -4.68 7.85 -3.99
CA LEU A 60 -3.51 7.23 -3.36
C LEU A 60 -2.55 8.28 -2.80
N ASP A 61 -1.73 7.85 -1.85
CA ASP A 61 -0.59 8.59 -1.34
C ASP A 61 0.70 7.93 -1.87
N ILE A 62 1.71 8.74 -2.20
CA ILE A 62 3.04 8.25 -2.59
C ILE A 62 4.06 8.68 -1.55
N TRP A 63 4.86 7.71 -1.10
CA TRP A 63 6.00 7.90 -0.20
C TRP A 63 7.28 7.46 -0.91
N ALA A 64 8.39 8.14 -0.60
CA ALA A 64 9.70 7.85 -1.17
C ALA A 64 10.78 8.01 -0.10
N PRO A 65 11.98 7.42 -0.29
CA PRO A 65 13.16 7.83 0.45
C PRO A 65 13.36 9.34 0.40
N ALA A 66 13.90 9.93 1.47
CA ALA A 66 14.04 11.38 1.56
C ALA A 66 14.92 11.96 0.44
N ASP A 67 15.89 11.19 -0.02
CA ASP A 67 16.87 11.54 -1.06
C ASP A 67 16.51 11.03 -2.46
N ALA A 68 15.37 10.33 -2.62
CA ALA A 68 14.95 9.78 -3.91
C ALA A 68 14.79 10.87 -4.97
N ARG A 69 15.25 10.55 -6.19
CA ARG A 69 15.25 11.42 -7.36
C ARG A 69 14.65 10.72 -8.57
N GLU A 70 14.15 11.48 -9.49
CA GLU A 70 13.79 10.97 -10.82
C GLU A 70 15.00 10.29 -11.47
N GLY A 71 14.81 9.09 -12.03
CA GLY A 71 15.86 8.29 -12.63
C GLY A 71 16.53 7.25 -11.74
N ASP A 72 16.27 7.23 -10.43
CA ASP A 72 16.88 6.26 -9.48
C ASP A 72 16.47 4.80 -9.71
N ARG A 73 15.31 4.57 -10.38
CA ARG A 73 14.75 3.25 -10.65
C ARG A 73 14.60 2.36 -9.41
N LEU A 74 14.11 2.96 -8.32
CA LEU A 74 13.86 2.26 -7.07
C LEU A 74 12.72 1.23 -7.23
N PRO A 75 12.76 0.10 -6.49
CA PRO A 75 11.64 -0.83 -6.48
C PRO A 75 10.39 -0.16 -5.90
N VAL A 76 9.23 -0.52 -6.44
CA VAL A 76 7.93 0.05 -6.07
C VAL A 76 7.13 -0.94 -5.26
N LEU A 77 6.53 -0.49 -4.17
CA LEU A 77 5.58 -1.26 -3.37
C LEU A 77 4.19 -0.62 -3.46
N VAL A 78 3.17 -1.41 -3.72
CA VAL A 78 1.77 -0.98 -3.57
C VAL A 78 1.19 -1.67 -2.35
N PHE A 79 0.83 -0.88 -1.33
CA PHE A 79 0.34 -1.37 -0.05
C PHE A 79 -1.18 -1.20 0.04
N PHE A 80 -1.92 -2.29 0.06
CA PHE A 80 -3.38 -2.32 0.23
C PHE A 80 -3.75 -2.47 1.69
N HIS A 81 -4.52 -1.51 2.21
CA HIS A 81 -4.97 -1.50 3.60
C HIS A 81 -6.03 -2.57 3.89
N GLY A 82 -6.13 -2.99 5.15
CA GLY A 82 -7.22 -3.84 5.63
C GLY A 82 -8.47 -3.06 6.01
N GLY A 83 -9.47 -3.79 6.51
CA GLY A 83 -10.72 -3.23 7.02
C GLY A 83 -11.96 -3.98 6.56
N GLY A 84 -11.81 -5.26 6.15
CA GLY A 84 -12.93 -6.14 5.77
C GLY A 84 -13.76 -5.59 4.61
N TRP A 85 -13.18 -4.76 3.74
CA TRP A 85 -13.87 -4.04 2.67
C TRP A 85 -15.00 -3.10 3.12
N HIS A 86 -15.19 -2.91 4.42
CA HIS A 86 -16.18 -2.00 5.02
C HIS A 86 -15.57 -0.74 5.63
N SER A 87 -14.26 -0.76 5.90
CA SER A 87 -13.56 0.32 6.58
C SER A 87 -12.09 0.42 6.13
N GLY A 88 -11.36 1.35 6.72
CA GLY A 88 -9.96 1.61 6.38
C GLY A 88 -9.81 2.81 5.45
N ALA A 89 -8.64 3.38 5.46
CA ALA A 89 -8.24 4.47 4.57
C ALA A 89 -6.72 4.55 4.49
N ARG A 90 -6.16 4.96 3.34
CA ARG A 90 -4.72 5.17 3.12
C ARG A 90 -4.06 6.03 4.21
N GLY A 91 -4.77 7.07 4.66
CA GLY A 91 -4.27 7.99 5.68
C GLY A 91 -4.02 7.35 7.04
N ASN A 92 -4.58 6.18 7.32
CA ASN A 92 -4.33 5.44 8.56
C ASN A 92 -3.04 4.61 8.51
N PHE A 93 -2.43 4.46 7.34
CA PHE A 93 -1.27 3.61 7.10
C PHE A 93 -0.01 4.40 6.69
N GLY A 94 0.03 5.70 7.01
CA GLY A 94 1.20 6.54 6.76
C GLY A 94 2.47 6.00 7.42
N PHE A 95 2.36 5.34 8.57
CA PHE A 95 3.46 4.66 9.24
C PHE A 95 4.10 3.57 8.35
N ALA A 96 3.28 2.78 7.63
CA ALA A 96 3.79 1.78 6.70
C ALA A 96 4.49 2.44 5.51
N GLY A 97 3.92 3.53 5.00
CA GLY A 97 4.55 4.34 3.94
C GLY A 97 5.93 4.84 4.34
N ARG A 98 6.05 5.44 5.52
CA ARG A 98 7.34 5.93 6.06
C ARG A 98 8.34 4.79 6.28
N ALA A 99 7.91 3.72 6.94
CA ALA A 99 8.79 2.61 7.28
C ALA A 99 9.36 1.92 6.03
N LEU A 100 8.53 1.65 5.04
CA LEU A 100 8.94 0.98 3.80
C LEU A 100 9.74 1.92 2.89
N ALA A 101 9.34 3.19 2.77
CA ALA A 101 10.10 4.16 2.00
C ALA A 101 11.49 4.41 2.60
N GLY A 102 11.62 4.43 3.93
CA GLY A 102 12.92 4.50 4.60
C GLY A 102 13.84 3.29 4.35
N GLN A 103 13.35 2.22 3.75
CA GLN A 103 14.14 1.06 3.30
C GLN A 103 14.54 1.12 1.81
N GLY A 104 14.25 2.21 1.12
CA GLY A 104 14.65 2.39 -0.29
C GLY A 104 13.56 2.05 -1.31
N PHE A 105 12.29 2.03 -0.91
CA PHE A 105 11.18 1.77 -1.82
C PHE A 105 10.41 3.05 -2.15
N ILE A 106 9.88 3.15 -3.36
CA ILE A 106 8.72 3.99 -3.63
C ILE A 106 7.48 3.24 -3.13
N VAL A 107 6.65 3.88 -2.31
CA VAL A 107 5.50 3.21 -1.70
C VAL A 107 4.21 3.94 -2.08
N ALA A 108 3.31 3.25 -2.76
CA ALA A 108 1.96 3.72 -3.04
C ALA A 108 0.97 3.09 -2.05
N ILE A 109 0.11 3.91 -1.46
CA ILE A 109 -0.96 3.44 -0.57
C ILE A 109 -2.28 3.92 -1.14
N PRO A 110 -3.01 3.10 -1.91
CA PRO A 110 -4.32 3.47 -2.44
C PRO A 110 -5.44 3.26 -1.42
N ASP A 111 -6.47 4.09 -1.49
CA ASP A 111 -7.82 3.73 -1.10
C ASP A 111 -8.46 2.91 -2.22
N TYR A 112 -9.51 2.18 -1.90
CA TYR A 112 -10.41 1.51 -2.83
C TYR A 112 -11.85 1.63 -2.33
N ARG A 113 -12.84 1.44 -3.20
CA ARG A 113 -14.27 1.51 -2.84
C ARG A 113 -14.60 0.47 -1.77
N LEU A 114 -15.54 0.79 -0.90
CA LEU A 114 -15.93 -0.03 0.26
C LEU A 114 -17.43 -0.31 0.24
N ALA A 115 -17.81 -1.44 0.81
CA ALA A 115 -19.20 -1.76 1.09
C ALA A 115 -19.82 -0.73 2.07
N PRO A 116 -21.13 -0.48 1.99
CA PRO A 116 -22.11 -1.11 1.09
C PRO A 116 -22.20 -0.47 -0.29
N LYS A 117 -21.42 0.59 -0.58
CA LYS A 117 -21.44 1.32 -1.87
C LYS A 117 -20.71 0.57 -2.98
N ALA A 118 -19.89 -0.41 -2.63
CA ALA A 118 -19.16 -1.25 -3.55
C ALA A 118 -19.24 -2.71 -3.10
N HIS A 119 -19.16 -3.62 -4.07
CA HIS A 119 -19.22 -5.06 -3.88
C HIS A 119 -18.07 -5.74 -4.62
N TRP A 120 -17.91 -7.04 -4.45
CA TRP A 120 -17.04 -7.80 -5.31
C TRP A 120 -17.59 -7.73 -6.75
N PRO A 121 -16.77 -7.43 -7.78
CA PRO A 121 -15.31 -7.27 -7.76
C PRO A 121 -14.81 -5.81 -7.69
N ASP A 122 -15.63 -4.82 -7.42
CA ASP A 122 -15.30 -3.38 -7.47
C ASP A 122 -13.96 -3.02 -6.80
N PHE A 123 -13.69 -3.59 -5.62
CA PHE A 123 -12.46 -3.29 -4.89
C PHE A 123 -11.21 -3.95 -5.52
N LEU A 124 -11.37 -5.04 -6.30
CA LEU A 124 -10.28 -5.61 -7.11
C LEU A 124 -10.01 -4.75 -8.34
N GLU A 125 -11.06 -4.29 -9.01
CA GLU A 125 -10.94 -3.37 -10.15
C GLU A 125 -10.24 -2.07 -9.74
N ASP A 126 -10.63 -1.50 -8.59
CA ASP A 126 -9.98 -0.30 -8.04
C ASP A 126 -8.52 -0.57 -7.70
N SER A 127 -8.22 -1.72 -7.09
CA SER A 127 -6.86 -2.11 -6.76
C SER A 127 -6.00 -2.26 -8.01
N ALA A 128 -6.54 -2.90 -9.06
CA ALA A 128 -5.86 -3.04 -10.35
C ALA A 128 -5.64 -1.67 -11.02
N ALA A 129 -6.65 -0.81 -11.01
CA ALA A 129 -6.54 0.56 -11.55
C ALA A 129 -5.46 1.38 -10.82
N ALA A 130 -5.36 1.23 -9.50
CA ALA A 130 -4.31 1.89 -8.71
C ALA A 130 -2.91 1.38 -9.09
N VAL A 131 -2.72 0.06 -9.24
CA VAL A 131 -1.44 -0.50 -9.70
C VAL A 131 -1.11 -0.01 -11.11
N ALA A 132 -2.10 -0.01 -12.01
CA ALA A 132 -1.92 0.50 -13.37
C ALA A 132 -1.52 1.98 -13.41
N TRP A 133 -2.11 2.80 -12.53
CA TRP A 133 -1.72 4.20 -12.38
C TRP A 133 -0.28 4.31 -11.89
N VAL A 134 0.09 3.55 -10.85
CA VAL A 134 1.44 3.53 -10.30
C VAL A 134 2.44 3.11 -11.37
N GLN A 135 2.16 2.06 -12.14
CA GLN A 135 3.03 1.59 -13.22
C GLN A 135 3.31 2.70 -14.25
N ARG A 136 2.27 3.44 -14.67
CA ARG A 136 2.43 4.53 -15.63
C ARG A 136 3.23 5.71 -15.11
N HIS A 137 3.21 5.96 -13.80
CA HIS A 137 3.78 7.17 -13.19
C HIS A 137 5.02 6.91 -12.33
N ALA A 138 5.41 5.64 -12.10
CA ALA A 138 6.51 5.28 -11.21
C ALA A 138 7.81 6.02 -11.51
N ALA A 139 8.17 6.17 -12.77
CA ALA A 139 9.40 6.82 -13.20
C ALA A 139 9.51 8.27 -12.72
N SER A 140 8.39 9.01 -12.71
CA SER A 140 8.37 10.42 -12.26
C SER A 140 8.62 10.60 -10.75
N PHE A 141 8.57 9.52 -9.98
CA PHE A 141 8.88 9.50 -8.54
C PHE A 141 10.25 8.87 -8.24
N GLY A 142 11.01 8.48 -9.28
CA GLY A 142 12.25 7.70 -9.12
C GLY A 142 12.02 6.20 -8.99
N GLY A 143 10.82 5.70 -9.26
CA GLY A 143 10.48 4.28 -9.23
C GLY A 143 10.71 3.56 -10.56
N ASP A 144 10.89 2.25 -10.50
CA ASP A 144 10.97 1.39 -11.70
C ASP A 144 9.61 0.77 -12.01
N PRO A 145 8.95 1.15 -13.14
CA PRO A 145 7.65 0.61 -13.52
C PRO A 145 7.64 -0.90 -13.82
N GLY A 146 8.81 -1.50 -14.06
CA GLY A 146 8.97 -2.95 -14.26
C GLY A 146 9.29 -3.73 -12.98
N ARG A 147 9.36 -3.08 -11.81
CA ARG A 147 9.74 -3.69 -10.54
C ARG A 147 8.74 -3.34 -9.44
N ILE A 148 7.51 -3.83 -9.59
CA ILE A 148 6.41 -3.59 -8.65
C ILE A 148 6.21 -4.82 -7.78
N ALA A 149 6.08 -4.64 -6.46
CA ALA A 149 5.60 -5.67 -5.55
C ALA A 149 4.31 -5.19 -4.87
N LEU A 150 3.42 -6.14 -4.57
CA LEU A 150 2.16 -5.88 -3.90
C LEU A 150 2.24 -6.35 -2.46
N ILE A 151 1.78 -5.53 -1.54
CA ILE A 151 1.66 -5.90 -0.13
C ILE A 151 0.24 -5.58 0.31
N GLY A 152 -0.37 -6.46 1.07
CA GLY A 152 -1.69 -6.20 1.62
C GLY A 152 -1.85 -6.76 3.02
N HIS A 153 -2.71 -6.12 3.81
CA HIS A 153 -3.09 -6.57 5.13
C HIS A 153 -4.57 -6.95 5.14
N SER A 154 -4.92 -8.14 5.69
CA SER A 154 -6.31 -8.62 5.83
C SER A 154 -7.05 -8.57 4.49
N ALA A 155 -8.17 -7.85 4.37
CA ALA A 155 -8.86 -7.63 3.10
C ALA A 155 -7.95 -7.13 1.97
N GLY A 156 -6.98 -6.27 2.29
CA GLY A 156 -5.98 -5.81 1.32
C GLY A 156 -5.00 -6.91 0.90
N ALA A 157 -4.76 -7.92 1.75
CA ALA A 157 -3.97 -9.10 1.37
C ALA A 157 -4.69 -9.90 0.28
N TYR A 158 -6.00 -10.09 0.42
CA TYR A 158 -6.81 -10.72 -0.64
C TYR A 158 -6.68 -9.94 -1.95
N ASN A 159 -6.84 -8.60 -1.91
CA ASN A 159 -6.70 -7.79 -3.11
C ASN A 159 -5.32 -7.97 -3.76
N ALA A 160 -4.23 -7.86 -2.97
CA ALA A 160 -2.87 -8.01 -3.49
C ALA A 160 -2.62 -9.39 -4.13
N VAL A 161 -3.04 -10.45 -3.45
CA VAL A 161 -2.84 -11.83 -3.92
C VAL A 161 -3.66 -12.11 -5.17
N MET A 162 -4.93 -11.67 -5.22
CA MET A 162 -5.78 -11.86 -6.40
C MET A 162 -5.20 -11.16 -7.64
N LEU A 163 -4.67 -9.95 -7.50
CA LEU A 163 -4.02 -9.26 -8.61
C LEU A 163 -2.76 -9.98 -9.12
N ALA A 164 -2.01 -10.62 -8.22
CA ALA A 164 -0.79 -11.34 -8.57
C ALA A 164 -1.07 -12.72 -9.20
N LEU A 165 -2.12 -13.41 -8.76
CA LEU A 165 -2.44 -14.76 -9.22
C LEU A 165 -3.31 -14.79 -10.48
N ASP A 166 -4.15 -13.77 -10.68
CA ASP A 166 -5.08 -13.72 -11.80
C ASP A 166 -4.83 -12.49 -12.67
N PRO A 167 -4.11 -12.66 -13.80
CA PRO A 167 -3.72 -11.56 -14.67
C PRO A 167 -4.89 -10.86 -15.37
N GLN A 168 -6.13 -11.40 -15.29
CA GLN A 168 -7.30 -10.72 -15.87
C GLN A 168 -7.52 -9.33 -15.27
N TRP A 169 -7.26 -9.16 -13.96
CA TRP A 169 -7.45 -7.88 -13.28
C TRP A 169 -6.52 -6.81 -13.82
N MET A 170 -5.24 -7.15 -13.98
CA MET A 170 -4.26 -6.20 -14.53
C MET A 170 -4.53 -5.90 -16.00
N ARG A 171 -4.89 -6.92 -16.81
CA ARG A 171 -5.29 -6.70 -18.21
C ARG A 171 -6.53 -5.81 -18.31
N GLY A 172 -7.54 -6.03 -17.46
CA GLY A 172 -8.75 -5.20 -17.42
C GLY A 172 -8.47 -3.73 -17.08
N ALA A 173 -7.43 -3.47 -16.29
CA ALA A 173 -6.95 -2.13 -15.96
C ALA A 173 -5.99 -1.53 -17.01
N GLY A 174 -5.73 -2.23 -18.12
CA GLY A 174 -4.81 -1.79 -19.16
C GLY A 174 -3.34 -1.75 -18.71
N SER A 175 -2.95 -2.70 -17.85
CA SER A 175 -1.62 -2.78 -17.26
C SER A 175 -0.94 -4.13 -17.49
N ASP A 176 0.38 -4.14 -17.43
CA ASP A 176 1.19 -5.33 -17.60
C ASP A 176 1.39 -6.06 -16.26
N ALA A 177 0.77 -7.24 -16.14
CA ALA A 177 0.92 -8.10 -14.97
C ALA A 177 2.36 -8.59 -14.76
N SER A 178 3.19 -8.63 -15.81
CA SER A 178 4.59 -9.07 -15.71
C SER A 178 5.48 -8.11 -14.90
N ALA A 179 5.02 -6.87 -14.69
CA ALA A 179 5.69 -5.90 -13.83
C ALA A 179 5.58 -6.25 -12.34
N ILE A 180 4.61 -7.12 -11.96
CA ILE A 180 4.46 -7.58 -10.58
C ILE A 180 5.52 -8.65 -10.32
N ARG A 181 6.53 -8.31 -9.50
CA ARG A 181 7.68 -9.17 -9.18
C ARG A 181 7.52 -9.94 -7.88
N GLY A 182 6.52 -9.62 -7.09
CA GLY A 182 6.26 -10.30 -5.83
C GLY A 182 4.98 -9.84 -5.18
N VAL A 183 4.48 -10.67 -4.27
CA VAL A 183 3.31 -10.38 -3.46
C VAL A 183 3.53 -10.85 -2.03
N ALA A 184 3.07 -10.07 -1.06
CA ALA A 184 3.04 -10.44 0.35
C ALA A 184 1.66 -10.18 0.93
N GLY A 185 0.99 -11.25 1.37
CA GLY A 185 -0.27 -11.17 2.11
C GLY A 185 -0.02 -11.27 3.61
N LEU A 186 -0.45 -10.26 4.36
CA LEU A 186 -0.35 -10.21 5.82
C LEU A 186 -1.72 -10.45 6.43
N ALA A 187 -1.88 -11.53 7.19
CA ALA A 187 -3.15 -11.89 7.85
C ALA A 187 -4.36 -11.84 6.89
N GLY A 188 -4.20 -12.39 5.70
CA GLY A 188 -5.27 -12.51 4.72
C GLY A 188 -6.31 -13.54 5.11
N PRO A 189 -7.54 -13.45 4.54
CA PRO A 189 -8.56 -14.48 4.66
C PRO A 189 -8.17 -15.74 3.87
#